data_bb3a92c107dda49eafe835b24f540693
#
_entry.id   bb3a92c107dda49eafe835b24f540693
#
_cell.length_a   1.000
_cell.length_b   1.000
_cell.length_c   1.000
_cell.angle_alpha   90.00
_cell.angle_beta   90.00
_cell.angle_gamma   90.00
#
_symmetry.space_group_name_H-M   'P 1'
#
loop_
_entity.id
_entity.type
_entity.pdbx_description
1 polymer ?
#
loop_
_entity_poly.entity_id
_entity_poly.type
_entity_poly.pdbx_seq_one_letter_code
_entity_poly.pdbx_strand_id
1 'polypeptide(L)'
;MRFLINVIESIDRPAHSRQEIDAIDTFNEEMVAAGQRVLAVGIASPENSIQIDNRDGQVKYIKESLADSNEYVSGIWIIDVPNQEIALELAARGSKACNRRVELRPLLG
;
A
#
# COMPACT_ATOMS: atom_id res chain seq x y z
N MET A 1 15.11 3.05 -10.11
CA MET A 1 13.66 3.29 -10.42
C MET A 1 12.83 3.04 -9.18
N ARG A 2 11.90 3.91 -8.94
CA ARG A 2 11.01 3.79 -7.79
C ARG A 2 9.62 3.36 -8.19
N PHE A 3 9.02 2.51 -7.37
CA PHE A 3 7.68 1.97 -7.58
C PHE A 3 6.88 2.06 -6.28
N LEU A 4 5.57 2.20 -6.46
CA LEU A 4 4.59 2.13 -5.39
C LEU A 4 3.92 0.76 -5.45
N ILE A 5 3.85 0.09 -4.32
CA ILE A 5 3.08 -1.14 -4.16
C ILE A 5 1.93 -0.83 -3.21
N ASN A 6 0.71 -0.86 -3.73
CA ASN A 6 -0.50 -0.67 -2.95
C ASN A 6 -1.01 -2.01 -2.45
N VAL A 7 -1.24 -2.14 -1.17
CA VAL A 7 -1.86 -3.33 -0.58
C VAL A 7 -3.37 -3.14 -0.59
N ILE A 8 -4.09 -4.06 -1.20
CA ILE A 8 -5.54 -3.98 -1.36
C ILE A 8 -6.23 -4.82 -0.29
N GLU A 9 -7.00 -4.16 0.55
CA GLU A 9 -7.77 -4.78 1.62
C GLU A 9 -9.25 -4.77 1.27
N SER A 10 -10.02 -5.66 1.90
CA SER A 10 -11.47 -5.71 1.79
C SER A 10 -12.09 -5.53 3.17
N ILE A 11 -13.21 -4.83 3.25
CA ILE A 11 -13.92 -4.60 4.52
C ILE A 11 -14.39 -5.90 5.16
N ASP A 12 -14.57 -6.97 4.35
CA ASP A 12 -15.04 -8.26 4.83
C ASP A 12 -13.90 -9.18 5.30
N ARG A 13 -12.66 -8.76 5.13
CA ARG A 13 -11.52 -9.59 5.54
C ARG A 13 -11.17 -9.36 6.99
N PRO A 14 -10.84 -10.44 7.73
CA PRO A 14 -10.30 -10.28 9.07
C PRO A 14 -8.92 -9.59 9.03
N ALA A 15 -8.54 -8.97 10.13
CA ALA A 15 -7.22 -8.41 10.30
C ALA A 15 -6.15 -9.48 10.05
N HIS A 16 -4.92 -9.04 9.76
CA HIS A 16 -3.81 -9.97 9.55
C HIS A 16 -3.62 -10.89 10.75
N SER A 17 -3.41 -12.17 10.45
CA SER A 17 -3.06 -13.17 11.46
C SER A 17 -1.63 -12.92 11.97
N ARG A 18 -1.27 -13.53 13.09
CA ARG A 18 0.09 -13.47 13.61
C ARG A 18 1.11 -13.98 12.59
N GLN A 19 0.76 -15.06 11.90
CA GLN A 19 1.62 -15.65 10.88
C GLN A 19 1.83 -14.70 9.72
N GLU A 20 0.79 -13.99 9.29
CA GLU A 20 0.88 -12.97 8.23
C GLU A 20 1.74 -11.79 8.67
N ILE A 21 1.56 -11.31 9.90
CA ILE A 21 2.37 -10.22 10.45
C ILE A 21 3.85 -10.61 10.47
N ASP A 22 4.17 -11.80 10.93
CA ASP A 22 5.55 -12.29 10.97
C ASP A 22 6.16 -12.40 9.57
N ALA A 23 5.38 -12.85 8.58
CA ALA A 23 5.82 -12.93 7.19
C ALA A 23 6.07 -11.53 6.60
N ILE A 24 5.21 -10.57 6.90
CA ILE A 24 5.37 -9.17 6.49
C ILE A 24 6.65 -8.59 7.09
N ASP A 25 6.88 -8.81 8.37
CA ASP A 25 8.08 -8.31 9.06
C ASP A 25 9.34 -8.88 8.44
N THR A 26 9.37 -10.19 8.15
CA THR A 26 10.49 -10.84 7.49
C THR A 26 10.74 -10.26 6.10
N PHE A 27 9.71 -10.07 5.31
CA PHE A 27 9.81 -9.47 3.98
C PHE A 27 10.38 -8.05 4.05
N ASN A 28 9.90 -7.23 4.99
CA ASN A 28 10.41 -5.88 5.21
C ASN A 28 11.90 -5.89 5.59
N GLU A 29 12.30 -6.79 6.49
CA GLU A 29 13.69 -6.92 6.90
C GLU A 29 14.60 -7.29 5.72
N GLU A 30 14.14 -8.19 4.86
CA GLU A 30 14.88 -8.58 3.65
C GLU A 30 15.05 -7.42 2.69
N MET A 31 14.00 -6.63 2.48
CA MET A 31 14.07 -5.45 1.60
C MET A 31 15.01 -4.38 2.16
N VAL A 32 15.00 -4.17 3.48
CA VAL A 32 15.92 -3.22 4.13
C VAL A 32 17.36 -3.68 3.95
N ALA A 33 17.63 -4.96 4.20
CA ALA A 33 18.98 -5.53 4.06
C ALA A 33 19.49 -5.42 2.62
N ALA A 34 18.60 -5.51 1.62
CA ALA A 34 18.95 -5.39 0.21
C ALA A 34 18.98 -3.94 -0.28
N GLY A 35 18.68 -2.96 0.57
CA GLY A 35 18.64 -1.55 0.19
C GLY A 35 17.50 -1.18 -0.75
N GLN A 36 16.42 -1.94 -0.74
CA GLN A 36 15.31 -1.80 -1.69
C GLN A 36 14.13 -1.01 -1.13
N ARG A 37 13.95 -0.99 0.18
CA ARG A 37 12.81 -0.33 0.81
C ARG A 37 13.07 1.14 1.04
N VAL A 38 12.22 2.00 0.47
CA VAL A 38 12.21 3.45 0.76
C VAL A 38 11.23 3.75 1.88
N LEU A 39 10.02 3.16 1.81
CA LEU A 39 8.96 3.39 2.79
C LEU A 39 8.08 2.16 2.88
N ALA A 40 7.62 1.86 4.09
CA ALA A 40 6.59 0.86 4.34
C ALA A 40 5.69 1.40 5.44
N VAL A 41 4.40 1.57 5.16
CA VAL A 41 3.46 2.16 6.12
C VAL A 41 2.05 1.64 5.88
N GLY A 42 1.32 1.43 6.97
CA GLY A 42 -0.13 1.19 6.93
C GLY A 42 -0.88 2.50 6.79
N ILE A 43 -2.08 2.41 6.24
CA ILE A 43 -2.99 3.54 6.05
C ILE A 43 -4.27 3.24 6.82
N ALA A 44 -4.81 4.22 7.55
CA ALA A 44 -6.07 4.07 8.27
C ALA A 44 -7.20 3.70 7.32
N SER A 45 -8.22 3.03 7.84
CA SER A 45 -9.38 2.60 7.04
C SER A 45 -10.14 3.79 6.44
N PRO A 46 -10.91 3.57 5.37
CA PRO A 46 -11.63 4.64 4.66
C PRO A 46 -12.59 5.46 5.54
N GLU A 47 -13.11 4.88 6.62
CA GLU A 47 -13.98 5.61 7.56
C GLU A 47 -13.28 6.80 8.24
N ASN A 48 -11.94 6.82 8.21
CA ASN A 48 -11.13 7.92 8.72
C ASN A 48 -10.78 8.95 7.64
N SER A 49 -11.35 8.79 6.44
CA SER A 49 -11.06 9.67 5.32
C SER A 49 -11.83 10.99 5.43
N ILE A 50 -11.20 12.04 4.92
CA ILE A 50 -11.84 13.35 4.77
C ILE A 50 -11.57 13.78 3.33
N GLN A 51 -12.63 14.01 2.57
CA GLN A 51 -12.53 14.61 1.24
C GLN A 51 -12.36 16.12 1.37
N ILE A 52 -11.50 16.68 0.57
CA ILE A 52 -11.26 18.12 0.54
C ILE A 52 -11.41 18.58 -0.90
N ASP A 53 -12.29 19.55 -1.12
CA ASP A 53 -12.48 20.14 -2.44
C ASP A 53 -12.40 21.67 -2.32
N ASN A 54 -11.39 22.25 -2.94
CA ASN A 54 -11.18 23.69 -2.97
C ASN A 54 -10.96 24.20 -4.40
N ARG A 55 -11.45 23.48 -5.40
CA ARG A 55 -11.21 23.80 -6.81
C ARG A 55 -11.82 25.15 -7.20
N ASP A 56 -12.90 25.56 -6.55
CA ASP A 56 -13.59 26.84 -6.81
C ASP A 56 -13.24 27.94 -5.80
N GLY A 57 -12.30 27.66 -4.89
CA GLY A 57 -11.91 28.60 -3.83
C GLY A 57 -12.86 28.62 -2.63
N GLN A 58 -13.87 27.76 -2.61
CA GLN A 58 -14.80 27.60 -1.48
C GLN A 58 -14.59 26.20 -0.89
N VAL A 59 -13.70 26.09 0.08
CA VAL A 59 -13.25 24.81 0.64
C VAL A 59 -14.42 24.02 1.20
N LYS A 60 -14.52 22.76 0.78
CA LYS A 60 -15.48 21.79 1.31
C LYS A 60 -14.69 20.65 1.97
N TYR A 61 -15.11 20.26 3.17
CA TYR A 61 -14.59 19.12 3.89
C TYR A 61 -15.71 18.11 4.11
N ILE A 62 -15.58 16.91 3.57
CA ILE A 62 -16.57 15.86 3.67
C ILE A 62 -15.92 14.64 4.34
N LYS A 63 -16.50 14.23 5.49
CA LYS A 63 -15.96 13.10 6.27
C LYS A 63 -16.39 11.76 5.69
N GLU A 64 -15.92 11.46 4.50
CA GLU A 64 -16.17 10.18 3.84
C GLU A 64 -15.11 9.92 2.79
N SER A 65 -14.95 8.66 2.39
CA SER A 65 -14.01 8.27 1.35
C SER A 65 -14.49 8.70 -0.03
N LEU A 66 -13.55 9.02 -0.93
CA LEU A 66 -13.83 9.25 -2.35
C LEU A 66 -14.35 8.00 -3.04
N ALA A 67 -13.90 6.83 -2.59
CA ALA A 67 -14.27 5.55 -3.19
C ALA A 67 -15.34 4.87 -2.35
N ASP A 68 -16.52 4.66 -2.94
CA ASP A 68 -17.57 3.84 -2.35
C ASP A 68 -17.35 2.39 -2.81
N SER A 69 -16.38 1.73 -2.19
CA SER A 69 -15.94 0.39 -2.57
C SER A 69 -15.67 -0.45 -1.33
N ASN A 70 -15.90 -1.76 -1.46
CA ASN A 70 -15.55 -2.72 -0.43
C ASN A 70 -14.04 -2.96 -0.35
N GLU A 71 -13.31 -2.55 -1.37
CA GLU A 71 -11.86 -2.68 -1.41
C GLU A 71 -11.19 -1.31 -1.29
N TYR A 72 -10.06 -1.27 -0.59
CA TYR A 72 -9.33 -0.03 -0.34
C TYR A 72 -7.84 -0.31 -0.15
N VAL A 73 -7.02 0.73 -0.30
CA VAL A 73 -5.59 0.64 -0.03
C VAL A 73 -5.37 0.72 1.47
N SER A 74 -4.84 -0.35 2.06
CA SER A 74 -4.61 -0.45 3.51
C SER A 74 -3.16 -0.21 3.91
N GLY A 75 -2.26 -0.15 2.94
CA GLY A 75 -0.85 0.11 3.19
C GLY A 75 -0.10 0.26 1.89
N ILE A 76 1.10 0.78 1.99
CA ILE A 76 1.95 0.97 0.82
C ILE A 76 3.39 0.59 1.14
N TRP A 77 4.09 0.12 0.10
CA TRP A 77 5.54 0.09 0.04
C TRP A 77 6.00 0.99 -1.09
N ILE A 78 7.05 1.75 -0.83
CA ILE A 78 7.80 2.41 -1.89
C ILE A 78 9.15 1.73 -1.94
N ILE A 79 9.51 1.24 -3.13
CA ILE A 79 10.75 0.49 -3.36
C ILE A 79 11.60 1.19 -4.40
N ASP A 80 12.92 1.04 -4.26
CA ASP A 80 13.88 1.53 -5.23
C ASP A 80 14.67 0.34 -5.76
N VAL A 81 14.51 0.04 -7.04
CA VAL A 81 15.07 -1.14 -7.69
C VAL A 81 15.58 -0.80 -9.08
N PRO A 82 16.48 -1.64 -9.66
CA PRO A 82 17.08 -1.34 -10.96
C PRO A 82 16.08 -1.32 -12.14
N ASN A 83 15.01 -2.12 -12.07
CA ASN A 83 14.10 -2.30 -13.20
C ASN A 83 12.74 -2.82 -12.75
N GLN A 84 11.79 -2.85 -13.68
CA GLN A 84 10.42 -3.30 -13.40
C GLN A 84 10.35 -4.80 -13.12
N GLU A 85 11.21 -5.60 -13.69
CA GLU A 85 11.23 -7.05 -13.46
C GLU A 85 11.48 -7.37 -11.98
N ILE A 86 12.47 -6.69 -11.37
CA ILE A 86 12.74 -6.82 -9.93
C ILE A 86 11.56 -6.28 -9.11
N ALA A 87 10.94 -5.18 -9.54
CA ALA A 87 9.77 -4.62 -8.86
C ALA A 87 8.60 -5.61 -8.86
N LEU A 88 8.34 -6.29 -9.97
CA LEU A 88 7.30 -7.32 -10.07
C LEU A 88 7.58 -8.49 -9.13
N GLU A 89 8.82 -8.92 -9.05
CA GLU A 89 9.24 -9.99 -8.15
C GLU A 89 9.00 -9.61 -6.69
N LEU A 90 9.39 -8.40 -6.29
CA LEU A 90 9.15 -7.91 -4.94
C LEU A 90 7.65 -7.76 -4.65
N ALA A 91 6.88 -7.27 -5.60
CA ALA A 91 5.43 -7.14 -5.44
C ALA A 91 4.77 -8.51 -5.23
N ALA A 92 5.21 -9.52 -5.98
CA ALA A 92 4.71 -10.90 -5.80
C ALA A 92 5.06 -11.45 -4.41
N ARG A 93 6.28 -11.22 -3.94
CA ARG A 93 6.70 -11.64 -2.60
C ARG A 93 5.91 -10.92 -1.52
N GLY A 94 5.69 -9.61 -1.68
CA GLY A 94 4.88 -8.81 -0.76
C GLY A 94 3.43 -9.29 -0.69
N SER A 95 2.83 -9.59 -1.83
CA SER A 95 1.48 -10.14 -1.91
C SER A 95 1.35 -11.46 -1.15
N LYS A 96 2.33 -12.34 -1.32
CA LYS A 96 2.36 -13.61 -0.61
C LYS A 96 2.51 -13.41 0.90
N ALA A 97 3.41 -12.53 1.31
CA ALA A 97 3.68 -12.26 2.72
C ALA A 97 2.45 -11.72 3.44
N CYS A 98 1.77 -10.73 2.85
CA CYS A 98 0.60 -10.11 3.47
C CYS A 98 -0.72 -10.83 3.17
N ASN A 99 -0.69 -11.84 2.30
CA ASN A 99 -1.88 -12.58 1.88
C ASN A 99 -2.99 -11.65 1.36
N ARG A 100 -2.60 -10.68 0.55
CA ARG A 100 -3.49 -9.70 -0.07
C ARG A 100 -3.06 -9.48 -1.51
N ARG A 101 -4.00 -9.06 -2.35
CA ARG A 101 -3.64 -8.56 -3.68
C ARG A 101 -2.89 -7.26 -3.52
N VAL A 102 -1.97 -7.01 -4.42
CA VAL A 102 -1.24 -5.75 -4.47
C VAL A 102 -1.30 -5.17 -5.88
N GLU A 103 -1.08 -3.88 -5.98
CA GLU A 103 -1.02 -3.17 -7.24
C GLU A 103 0.33 -2.45 -7.33
N LEU A 104 1.03 -2.63 -8.44
CA LEU A 104 2.32 -2.01 -8.68
C LEU A 104 2.17 -0.83 -9.63
N ARG A 105 2.72 0.32 -9.26
CA ARG A 105 2.75 1.51 -10.13
C ARG A 105 4.14 2.14 -10.11
N PRO A 106 4.70 2.48 -11.30
CA PRO A 106 5.92 3.29 -11.35
C PRO A 106 5.66 4.68 -10.77
N LEU A 107 6.62 5.20 -10.03
CA LEU A 107 6.58 6.60 -9.60
C LEU A 107 7.16 7.47 -10.72
N LEU A 108 6.58 8.65 -10.90
CA LEU A 108 7.06 9.64 -11.86
C LEU A 108 8.11 10.52 -11.18
N GLY A 109 9.28 10.57 -11.77
CA GLY A 109 10.37 11.42 -11.26
C GLY A 109 11.44 10.72 -10.43
#